data_f944bdb9fad8805a93f10da115251722
#
_entry.id   f944bdb9fad8805a93f10da115251722
#
_cell.length_a   1.000
_cell.length_b   1.000
_cell.length_c   1.000
_cell.angle_alpha   90.00
_cell.angle_beta   90.00
_cell.angle_gamma   90.00
#
_symmetry.space_group_name_H-M   'P 1'
#
loop_
_entity.id
_entity.type
_entity.pdbx_description
1 polymer ?
#
loop_
_entity_poly.entity_id
_entity_poly.type
_entity_poly.pdbx_seq_one_letter_code
_entity_poly.pdbx_strand_id
1 'polypeptide(L)'
;FMKKLIEIAIVTACFSLSSNLYTHTLIEDFDLSDDKHILVDALLDGLHHDAHKGNFKPYFARFSSDAVFLGTDKNERWTIEEFKAYAKPAFADGHGWTYDLVERNWEGVGDIRWFDEILFNEKLGHCRGTGVVHLINGEWKIVHYALTMLVPNEIALKIGSQTCLLYTSDAADERRR
;
A
#
# COMPACT_ATOMS: atom_id res chain seq x y z
N PHE A 1 -35.79 49.85 -31.11
CA PHE A 1 -36.23 48.91 -30.05
C PHE A 1 -35.64 47.51 -30.25
N MET A 2 -35.67 46.97 -31.46
CA MET A 2 -35.15 45.63 -31.77
C MET A 2 -33.61 45.49 -31.64
N LYS A 3 -32.81 46.52 -31.97
CA LYS A 3 -31.33 46.48 -31.80
C LYS A 3 -30.90 46.35 -30.35
N LYS A 4 -31.59 47.00 -29.39
CA LYS A 4 -31.29 46.91 -27.96
C LYS A 4 -31.60 45.52 -27.36
N LEU A 5 -32.63 44.85 -27.90
CA LEU A 5 -32.98 43.49 -27.45
C LEU A 5 -31.95 42.44 -27.89
N ILE A 6 -31.35 42.64 -29.07
CA ILE A 6 -30.30 41.74 -29.58
C ILE A 6 -28.99 41.88 -28.78
N GLU A 7 -28.61 43.11 -28.43
CA GLU A 7 -27.43 43.35 -27.60
C GLU A 7 -27.56 42.76 -26.18
N ILE A 8 -28.74 42.84 -25.56
CA ILE A 8 -28.99 42.24 -24.25
C ILE A 8 -28.96 40.71 -24.32
N ALA A 9 -29.48 40.13 -25.39
CA ALA A 9 -29.45 38.67 -25.59
C ALA A 9 -28.03 38.14 -25.80
N ILE A 10 -27.16 38.85 -26.51
CA ILE A 10 -25.77 38.46 -26.75
C ILE A 10 -24.94 38.59 -25.46
N VAL A 11 -25.15 39.65 -24.68
CA VAL A 11 -24.45 39.82 -23.37
C VAL A 11 -24.88 38.75 -22.38
N THR A 12 -26.16 38.40 -22.34
CA THR A 12 -26.64 37.33 -21.45
C THR A 12 -26.15 35.93 -21.87
N ALA A 13 -26.05 35.67 -23.16
CA ALA A 13 -25.52 34.42 -23.70
C ALA A 13 -23.99 34.29 -23.43
N CYS A 14 -23.23 35.39 -23.55
CA CYS A 14 -21.80 35.37 -23.23
C CYS A 14 -21.56 35.21 -21.72
N PHE A 15 -22.40 35.74 -20.86
CA PHE A 15 -22.28 35.59 -19.40
C PHE A 15 -22.61 34.15 -18.95
N SER A 16 -23.59 33.51 -19.56
CA SER A 16 -23.92 32.09 -19.26
C SER A 16 -22.89 31.11 -19.80
N LEU A 17 -22.26 31.39 -20.96
CA LEU A 17 -21.18 30.58 -21.49
C LEU A 17 -19.88 30.71 -20.67
N SER A 18 -19.55 31.93 -20.20
CA SER A 18 -18.37 32.14 -19.37
C SER A 18 -18.50 31.53 -17.96
N SER A 19 -19.70 31.54 -17.37
CA SER A 19 -19.93 30.90 -16.06
C SER A 19 -19.86 29.37 -16.15
N ASN A 20 -20.32 28.77 -17.24
CA ASN A 20 -20.20 27.32 -17.45
C ASN A 20 -18.74 26.88 -17.76
N LEU A 21 -17.97 27.70 -18.50
CA LEU A 21 -16.53 27.42 -18.69
C LEU A 21 -15.76 27.57 -17.38
N TYR A 22 -16.09 28.58 -16.57
CA TYR A 22 -15.39 28.83 -15.29
C TYR A 22 -15.70 27.74 -14.25
N THR A 23 -16.93 27.24 -14.21
CA THR A 23 -17.30 26.09 -13.36
C THR A 23 -16.71 24.78 -13.85
N HIS A 24 -16.57 24.58 -15.17
CA HIS A 24 -15.95 23.36 -15.70
C HIS A 24 -14.44 23.33 -15.41
N THR A 25 -13.74 24.47 -15.54
CA THR A 25 -12.30 24.58 -15.23
C THR A 25 -12.04 24.47 -13.71
N LEU A 26 -12.95 24.97 -12.85
CA LEU A 26 -12.79 24.86 -11.40
C LEU A 26 -13.10 23.46 -10.85
N ILE A 27 -13.82 22.61 -11.62
CA ILE A 27 -14.07 21.21 -11.24
C ILE A 27 -12.95 20.31 -11.75
N GLU A 28 -12.28 20.65 -12.85
CA GLU A 28 -11.14 19.89 -13.36
C GLU A 28 -9.85 20.08 -12.54
N ASP A 29 -9.72 21.18 -11.79
CA ASP A 29 -8.58 21.46 -10.90
C ASP A 29 -8.79 21.01 -9.44
N PHE A 30 -9.93 20.40 -9.10
CA PHE A 30 -10.05 19.70 -7.83
C PHE A 30 -9.32 18.36 -7.95
N ASP A 31 -8.05 18.37 -7.52
CA ASP A 31 -7.16 17.22 -7.60
C ASP A 31 -7.68 16.07 -6.74
N LEU A 32 -8.49 15.19 -7.35
CA LEU A 32 -8.97 13.94 -6.76
C LEU A 32 -7.81 12.96 -6.46
N SER A 33 -6.56 13.32 -6.79
CA SER A 33 -5.39 12.51 -6.48
C SER A 33 -5.11 12.51 -4.98
N ASP A 34 -5.32 13.64 -4.31
CA ASP A 34 -5.08 13.83 -2.88
C ASP A 34 -6.05 12.98 -2.02
N ASP A 35 -7.33 12.93 -2.40
CA ASP A 35 -8.33 12.08 -1.72
C ASP A 35 -8.02 10.57 -1.86
N LYS A 36 -7.46 10.15 -2.99
CA LYS A 36 -7.08 8.75 -3.22
C LYS A 36 -5.89 8.35 -2.33
N HIS A 37 -4.92 9.23 -2.11
CA HIS A 37 -3.81 9.00 -1.21
C HIS A 37 -4.27 8.85 0.25
N ILE A 38 -5.18 9.69 0.71
CA ILE A 38 -5.76 9.62 2.07
C ILE A 38 -6.40 8.25 2.33
N LEU A 39 -7.17 7.72 1.37
CA LEU A 39 -7.83 6.42 1.51
C LEU A 39 -6.83 5.26 1.53
N VAL A 40 -5.76 5.36 0.76
CA VAL A 40 -4.72 4.33 0.69
C VAL A 40 -3.83 4.38 1.92
N ASP A 41 -3.50 5.58 2.44
CA ASP A 41 -2.83 5.74 3.74
C ASP A 41 -3.66 5.12 4.87
N ALA A 42 -4.96 5.41 4.93
CA ALA A 42 -5.86 4.83 5.91
C ALA A 42 -5.95 3.29 5.82
N LEU A 43 -5.83 2.71 4.62
CA LEU A 43 -5.77 1.25 4.42
C LEU A 43 -4.54 0.66 5.10
N LEU A 44 -3.34 1.24 4.89
CA LEU A 44 -2.09 0.73 5.45
C LEU A 44 -1.94 1.05 6.94
N ASP A 45 -2.36 2.23 7.39
CA ASP A 45 -2.38 2.57 8.82
C ASP A 45 -3.27 1.59 9.58
N GLY A 46 -4.43 1.27 9.00
CA GLY A 46 -5.30 0.24 9.54
C GLY A 46 -4.67 -1.16 9.50
N LEU A 47 -3.87 -1.51 8.50
CA LEU A 47 -3.14 -2.77 8.43
C LEU A 47 -2.20 -2.91 9.64
N HIS A 48 -1.35 -1.91 9.88
CA HIS A 48 -0.41 -1.91 11.00
C HIS A 48 -1.12 -1.87 12.36
N HIS A 49 -2.19 -1.07 12.48
CA HIS A 49 -3.01 -1.02 13.68
C HIS A 49 -3.64 -2.38 14.01
N ASP A 50 -4.24 -3.03 13.02
CA ASP A 50 -4.92 -4.32 13.22
C ASP A 50 -3.92 -5.45 13.54
N ALA A 51 -2.72 -5.40 12.96
CA ALA A 51 -1.63 -6.30 13.33
C ALA A 51 -1.21 -6.11 14.79
N HIS A 52 -0.96 -4.85 15.22
CA HIS A 52 -0.59 -4.53 16.58
C HIS A 52 -1.65 -4.97 17.60
N LYS A 53 -2.93 -4.85 17.28
CA LYS A 53 -4.06 -5.23 18.15
C LYS A 53 -4.47 -6.70 18.06
N GLY A 54 -3.84 -7.50 17.20
CA GLY A 54 -4.23 -8.90 16.98
C GLY A 54 -5.61 -9.04 16.31
N ASN A 55 -6.07 -8.02 15.60
CA ASN A 55 -7.37 -8.00 14.91
C ASN A 55 -7.32 -8.81 13.62
N PHE A 56 -7.31 -10.13 13.71
CA PHE A 56 -7.10 -11.04 12.58
C PHE A 56 -8.05 -10.79 11.40
N LYS A 57 -9.36 -10.72 11.65
CA LYS A 57 -10.34 -10.53 10.57
C LYS A 57 -10.21 -9.18 9.86
N PRO A 58 -10.17 -8.03 10.56
CA PRO A 58 -9.94 -6.72 9.95
C PRO A 58 -8.61 -6.64 9.18
N TYR A 59 -7.53 -7.20 9.73
CA TYR A 59 -6.22 -7.24 9.08
C TYR A 59 -6.31 -7.89 7.70
N PHE A 60 -6.85 -9.11 7.63
CA PHE A 60 -6.94 -9.87 6.38
C PHE A 60 -8.02 -9.37 5.42
N ALA A 61 -9.03 -8.64 5.91
CA ALA A 61 -10.04 -8.01 5.05
C ALA A 61 -9.47 -6.88 4.17
N ARG A 62 -8.26 -6.36 4.49
CA ARG A 62 -7.56 -5.36 3.68
C ARG A 62 -6.90 -5.92 2.44
N PHE A 63 -6.66 -7.21 2.40
CA PHE A 63 -6.10 -7.90 1.24
C PHE A 63 -7.18 -8.35 0.27
N SER A 64 -6.85 -8.42 -1.02
CA SER A 64 -7.67 -9.13 -1.99
C SER A 64 -7.56 -10.64 -1.78
N SER A 65 -8.51 -11.39 -2.31
CA SER A 65 -8.52 -12.87 -2.19
C SER A 65 -7.37 -13.57 -2.90
N ASP A 66 -6.80 -12.92 -3.90
CA ASP A 66 -5.67 -13.37 -4.72
C ASP A 66 -4.35 -12.68 -4.38
N ALA A 67 -4.31 -11.95 -3.27
CA ALA A 67 -3.11 -11.26 -2.84
C ALA A 67 -1.95 -12.21 -2.56
N VAL A 68 -0.74 -11.67 -2.77
CA VAL A 68 0.52 -12.34 -2.45
C VAL A 68 1.25 -11.55 -1.37
N PHE A 69 1.71 -12.24 -0.33
CA PHE A 69 2.56 -11.69 0.72
C PHE A 69 3.97 -12.32 0.63
N LEU A 70 4.99 -11.46 0.67
CA LEU A 70 6.39 -11.88 0.77
C LEU A 70 6.90 -11.47 2.15
N GLY A 71 7.34 -12.46 2.93
CA GLY A 71 7.98 -12.21 4.21
C GLY A 71 9.48 -11.95 4.07
N THR A 72 10.19 -11.98 5.19
CA THR A 72 11.62 -11.62 5.25
C THR A 72 12.57 -12.77 4.89
N ASP A 73 12.08 -14.00 4.79
CA ASP A 73 12.86 -15.16 4.34
C ASP A 73 12.56 -15.50 2.87
N LYS A 74 13.54 -16.04 2.16
CA LYS A 74 13.43 -16.42 0.73
C LYS A 74 12.29 -17.40 0.42
N ASN A 75 11.87 -18.18 1.40
CA ASN A 75 10.81 -19.18 1.26
C ASN A 75 9.43 -18.64 1.62
N GLU A 76 9.36 -17.42 2.14
CA GLU A 76 8.14 -16.77 2.61
C GLU A 76 7.42 -16.04 1.46
N ARG A 77 6.98 -16.81 0.47
CA ARG A 77 6.07 -16.34 -0.57
C ARG A 77 4.75 -17.07 -0.43
N TRP A 78 3.75 -16.38 0.11
CA TRP A 78 2.46 -16.94 0.46
C TRP A 78 1.33 -16.38 -0.38
N THR A 79 0.40 -17.25 -0.74
CA THR A 79 -0.98 -16.86 -1.04
C THR A 79 -1.61 -16.29 0.23
N ILE A 80 -2.70 -15.55 0.10
CA ILE A 80 -3.36 -14.96 1.27
C ILE A 80 -3.86 -16.04 2.25
N GLU A 81 -4.25 -17.21 1.79
CA GLU A 81 -4.72 -18.31 2.65
C GLU A 81 -3.54 -18.96 3.43
N GLU A 82 -2.40 -19.15 2.80
CA GLU A 82 -1.19 -19.61 3.48
C GLU A 82 -0.71 -18.59 4.51
N PHE A 83 -0.76 -17.28 4.17
CA PHE A 83 -0.40 -16.22 5.10
C PHE A 83 -1.36 -16.15 6.29
N LYS A 84 -2.66 -16.35 6.10
CA LYS A 84 -3.64 -16.48 7.19
C LYS A 84 -3.28 -17.64 8.13
N ALA A 85 -2.92 -18.79 7.56
CA ALA A 85 -2.53 -19.96 8.35
C ALA A 85 -1.28 -19.68 9.19
N TYR A 86 -0.26 -19.05 8.59
CA TYR A 86 0.96 -18.64 9.27
C TYR A 86 0.72 -17.61 10.39
N ALA A 87 -0.09 -16.61 10.13
CA ALA A 87 -0.35 -15.51 11.06
C ALA A 87 -1.26 -15.92 12.24
N LYS A 88 -2.12 -16.92 12.06
CA LYS A 88 -3.16 -17.28 13.03
C LYS A 88 -2.64 -17.50 14.45
N PRO A 89 -1.55 -18.22 14.70
CA PRO A 89 -1.02 -18.39 16.06
C PRO A 89 -0.59 -17.06 16.70
N ALA A 90 0.11 -16.20 15.96
CA ALA A 90 0.56 -14.91 16.44
C ALA A 90 -0.59 -13.98 16.85
N PHE A 91 -1.69 -13.99 16.09
CA PHE A 91 -2.87 -13.18 16.38
C PHE A 91 -3.75 -13.78 17.50
N ALA A 92 -3.63 -15.08 17.78
CA ALA A 92 -4.44 -15.73 18.81
C ALA A 92 -4.13 -15.22 20.22
N ASP A 93 -2.89 -14.72 20.45
CA ASP A 93 -2.45 -14.18 21.74
C ASP A 93 -2.85 -12.70 21.95
N GLY A 94 -3.69 -12.15 21.05
CA GLY A 94 -4.23 -10.79 21.15
C GLY A 94 -3.28 -9.70 20.64
N HIS A 95 -2.18 -10.06 20.02
CA HIS A 95 -1.27 -9.14 19.29
C HIS A 95 -0.48 -9.94 18.27
N GLY A 96 -0.41 -9.42 17.04
CA GLY A 96 0.40 -10.01 15.98
C GLY A 96 1.83 -9.43 16.02
N TRP A 97 2.09 -8.49 15.14
CA TRP A 97 3.38 -7.80 15.04
C TRP A 97 3.19 -6.29 15.06
N THR A 98 4.18 -5.59 15.57
CA THR A 98 4.16 -4.13 15.67
C THR A 98 5.22 -3.55 14.73
N TYR A 99 4.79 -2.64 13.88
CA TYR A 99 5.64 -1.82 13.05
C TYR A 99 5.21 -0.36 13.18
N ASP A 100 6.17 0.49 13.53
CA ASP A 100 5.98 1.94 13.59
C ASP A 100 6.36 2.53 12.23
N LEU A 101 5.44 3.26 11.62
CA LEU A 101 5.68 3.96 10.36
C LEU A 101 6.66 5.12 10.57
N VAL A 102 7.73 5.14 9.79
CA VAL A 102 8.71 6.24 9.76
C VAL A 102 8.48 7.14 8.56
N GLU A 103 8.25 6.56 7.38
CA GLU A 103 8.05 7.27 6.12
C GLU A 103 7.21 6.39 5.19
N ARG A 104 6.39 7.00 4.34
CA ARG A 104 5.67 6.31 3.26
C ARG A 104 5.62 7.17 2.02
N ASN A 105 5.83 6.56 0.87
CA ASN A 105 5.76 7.18 -0.44
C ASN A 105 4.79 6.42 -1.34
N TRP A 106 4.11 7.14 -2.21
CA TRP A 106 3.09 6.63 -3.11
C TRP A 106 3.33 7.07 -4.54
N GLU A 107 3.05 6.14 -5.44
CA GLU A 107 2.95 6.39 -6.87
C GLU A 107 1.71 5.67 -7.42
N GLY A 108 1.23 6.05 -8.60
CA GLY A 108 0.12 5.30 -9.16
C GLY A 108 -0.45 5.80 -10.47
N VAL A 109 -1.30 4.96 -11.06
CA VAL A 109 -2.03 5.24 -12.30
C VAL A 109 -3.42 4.60 -12.24
N GLY A 110 -4.46 5.35 -12.59
CA GLY A 110 -5.84 4.85 -12.58
C GLY A 110 -6.25 4.32 -11.20
N ASP A 111 -6.63 3.07 -11.15
CA ASP A 111 -7.09 2.36 -9.95
C ASP A 111 -5.99 1.52 -9.27
N ILE A 112 -4.73 1.74 -9.65
CA ILE A 112 -3.59 1.05 -9.06
C ILE A 112 -2.68 2.07 -8.41
N ARG A 113 -2.19 1.75 -7.19
CA ARG A 113 -1.13 2.46 -6.48
C ARG A 113 -0.08 1.46 -6.04
N TRP A 114 1.18 1.88 -6.09
CA TRP A 114 2.27 1.18 -5.43
C TRP A 114 2.90 2.11 -4.41
N PHE A 115 3.49 1.51 -3.41
CA PHE A 115 4.06 2.23 -2.28
C PHE A 115 5.36 1.59 -1.82
N ASP A 116 6.16 2.39 -1.14
CA ASP A 116 7.17 1.95 -0.22
C ASP A 116 7.02 2.66 1.12
N GLU A 117 7.31 1.95 2.18
CA GLU A 117 7.31 2.50 3.53
C GLU A 117 8.53 2.04 4.32
N ILE A 118 9.09 2.95 5.10
CA ILE A 118 10.10 2.63 6.11
C ILE A 118 9.38 2.41 7.43
N LEU A 119 9.63 1.26 8.00
CA LEU A 119 9.01 0.78 9.22
C LEU A 119 10.09 0.51 10.26
N PHE A 120 9.76 0.69 11.52
CA PHE A 120 10.62 0.28 12.63
C PHE A 120 9.95 -0.83 13.44
N ASN A 121 10.71 -1.87 13.76
CA ASN A 121 10.30 -2.97 14.63
C ASN A 121 11.38 -3.20 15.68
N GLU A 122 11.00 -3.32 16.95
CA GLU A 122 11.96 -3.46 18.06
C GLU A 122 12.91 -4.66 17.94
N LYS A 123 12.47 -5.74 17.29
CA LYS A 123 13.27 -6.97 17.12
C LYS A 123 14.10 -6.99 15.83
N LEU A 124 13.55 -6.44 14.74
CA LEU A 124 14.14 -6.53 13.42
C LEU A 124 14.88 -5.24 13.00
N GLY A 125 14.70 -4.16 13.75
CA GLY A 125 15.20 -2.84 13.39
C GLY A 125 14.38 -2.22 12.25
N HIS A 126 15.03 -1.48 11.37
CA HIS A 126 14.37 -0.89 10.21
C HIS A 126 14.04 -1.94 9.17
N CYS A 127 12.82 -1.88 8.67
CA CYS A 127 12.30 -2.71 7.59
C CYS A 127 11.76 -1.81 6.47
N ARG A 128 11.61 -2.37 5.28
CA ARG A 128 10.89 -1.76 4.18
C ARG A 128 9.69 -2.62 3.84
N GLY A 129 8.50 -2.02 3.90
CA GLY A 129 7.31 -2.53 3.27
C GLY A 129 7.23 -1.97 1.85
N THR A 130 6.95 -2.80 0.87
CA THR A 130 6.60 -2.37 -0.49
C THR A 130 5.37 -3.11 -0.94
N GLY A 131 4.53 -2.47 -1.74
CA GLY A 131 3.35 -3.18 -2.20
C GLY A 131 2.58 -2.47 -3.28
N VAL A 132 1.52 -3.14 -3.67
CA VAL A 132 0.55 -2.65 -4.67
C VAL A 132 -0.84 -2.75 -4.07
N VAL A 133 -1.61 -1.69 -4.22
CA VAL A 133 -3.03 -1.66 -3.91
C VAL A 133 -3.84 -1.41 -5.18
N HIS A 134 -5.02 -1.99 -5.24
CA HIS A 134 -5.92 -1.90 -6.37
C HIS A 134 -7.32 -1.54 -5.87
N LEU A 135 -8.00 -0.63 -6.56
CA LEU A 135 -9.39 -0.28 -6.31
C LEU A 135 -10.31 -1.33 -6.93
N ILE A 136 -10.83 -2.22 -6.11
CA ILE A 136 -11.67 -3.35 -6.51
C ILE A 136 -13.09 -3.13 -5.99
N ASN A 137 -14.06 -3.01 -6.88
CA ASN A 137 -15.47 -2.77 -6.52
C ASN A 137 -15.69 -1.57 -5.58
N GLY A 138 -14.90 -0.49 -5.76
CA GLY A 138 -14.98 0.72 -4.95
C GLY A 138 -14.23 0.66 -3.62
N GLU A 139 -13.51 -0.41 -3.31
CA GLU A 139 -12.67 -0.55 -2.13
C GLU A 139 -11.20 -0.75 -2.50
N TRP A 140 -10.30 -0.03 -1.85
CA TRP A 140 -8.87 -0.27 -1.97
C TRP A 140 -8.49 -1.57 -1.27
N LYS A 141 -7.79 -2.46 -1.98
CA LYS A 141 -7.28 -3.73 -1.48
C LYS A 141 -5.79 -3.88 -1.75
N ILE A 142 -5.06 -4.44 -0.81
CA ILE A 142 -3.68 -4.84 -1.00
C ILE A 142 -3.67 -6.10 -1.86
N VAL A 143 -3.04 -6.04 -3.04
CA VAL A 143 -2.88 -7.18 -3.96
C VAL A 143 -1.49 -7.79 -3.90
N HIS A 144 -0.52 -7.01 -3.42
CA HIS A 144 0.85 -7.47 -3.20
C HIS A 144 1.46 -6.70 -2.03
N TYR A 145 2.17 -7.39 -1.14
CA TYR A 145 2.96 -6.79 -0.08
C TYR A 145 4.26 -7.57 0.12
N ALA A 146 5.38 -6.89 0.21
CA ALA A 146 6.68 -7.46 0.52
C ALA A 146 7.30 -6.72 1.70
N LEU A 147 7.78 -7.48 2.69
CA LEU A 147 8.50 -6.97 3.84
C LEU A 147 9.97 -7.38 3.75
N THR A 148 10.88 -6.43 3.88
CA THR A 148 12.32 -6.66 3.81
C THR A 148 13.03 -6.00 5.00
N MET A 149 13.91 -6.72 5.66
CA MET A 149 14.82 -6.14 6.66
C MET A 149 15.86 -5.27 5.98
N LEU A 150 16.08 -4.06 6.49
CA LEU A 150 17.09 -3.15 5.96
C LEU A 150 18.43 -3.39 6.65
N VAL A 151 19.44 -3.69 5.85
CA VAL A 151 20.81 -3.92 6.33
C VAL A 151 21.68 -2.71 5.96
N PRO A 152 22.33 -2.06 6.94
CA PRO A 152 23.29 -1.00 6.65
C PRO A 152 24.44 -1.50 5.75
N ASN A 153 24.85 -0.68 4.78
CA ASN A 153 25.88 -1.06 3.81
C ASN A 153 27.21 -1.46 4.46
N GLU A 154 27.53 -0.87 5.61
CA GLU A 154 28.76 -1.12 6.38
C GLU A 154 28.89 -2.57 6.87
N ILE A 155 27.77 -3.26 7.06
CA ILE A 155 27.74 -4.66 7.54
C ILE A 155 27.16 -5.63 6.50
N ALA A 156 26.75 -5.15 5.34
CA ALA A 156 26.07 -5.97 4.33
C ALA A 156 26.90 -7.18 3.88
N LEU A 157 28.21 -7.02 3.66
CA LEU A 157 29.09 -8.13 3.28
C LEU A 157 29.19 -9.20 4.37
N LYS A 158 29.21 -8.80 5.63
CA LYS A 158 29.23 -9.72 6.78
C LYS A 158 27.93 -10.53 6.86
N ILE A 159 26.78 -9.85 6.74
CA ILE A 159 25.46 -10.51 6.73
C ILE A 159 25.35 -11.44 5.52
N GLY A 160 25.72 -10.99 4.33
CA GLY A 160 25.70 -11.80 3.10
C GLY A 160 26.52 -13.09 3.21
N SER A 161 27.71 -13.03 3.81
CA SER A 161 28.52 -14.25 4.01
C SER A 161 27.87 -15.25 4.97
N GLN A 162 27.20 -14.77 6.03
CA GLN A 162 26.49 -15.62 6.99
C GLN A 162 25.25 -16.28 6.37
N THR A 163 24.45 -15.52 5.62
CA THR A 163 23.26 -16.07 4.94
C THR A 163 23.63 -17.07 3.84
N CYS A 164 24.70 -16.84 3.08
CA CYS A 164 25.20 -17.81 2.10
C CYS A 164 25.57 -19.16 2.75
N LEU A 165 26.20 -19.15 3.91
CA LEU A 165 26.57 -20.39 4.62
C LEU A 165 25.33 -21.17 5.09
N LEU A 166 24.31 -20.47 5.61
CA LEU A 166 23.06 -21.10 6.04
C LEU A 166 22.34 -21.79 4.87
N TYR A 167 22.14 -21.09 3.77
CA TYR A 167 21.43 -21.64 2.61
C TYR A 167 22.20 -22.74 1.86
N THR A 168 23.55 -22.77 1.93
CA THR A 168 24.34 -23.84 1.34
C THR A 168 24.35 -25.11 2.20
N SER A 169 24.27 -25.00 3.52
CA SER A 169 24.15 -26.15 4.43
C SER A 169 22.79 -26.83 4.27
N ASP A 170 21.70 -26.10 4.15
CA ASP A 170 20.36 -26.64 3.93
C ASP A 170 20.26 -27.41 2.60
N ALA A 171 20.81 -26.85 1.52
CA ALA A 171 20.85 -27.51 0.21
C ALA A 171 21.73 -28.78 0.17
N ALA A 172 22.70 -28.89 1.07
CA ALA A 172 23.53 -30.10 1.20
C ALA A 172 22.81 -31.20 1.99
N ASP A 173 21.94 -30.84 2.94
CA ASP A 173 21.14 -31.79 3.72
C ASP A 173 19.96 -32.36 2.92
N GLU A 174 19.29 -31.51 2.11
CA GLU A 174 18.22 -31.95 1.20
C GLU A 174 18.70 -32.94 0.14
N ARG A 175 19.98 -32.87 -0.29
CA ARG A 175 20.56 -33.83 -1.25
C ARG A 175 20.95 -35.18 -0.63
N ARG A 176 20.90 -35.31 0.69
CA ARG A 176 21.22 -36.56 1.43
C ARG A 176 19.99 -37.35 1.86
N ARG A 177 18.78 -36.77 1.64
CA ARG A 177 17.49 -37.43 1.87
C ARG A 177 16.94 -38.01 0.57
#